data_488277fd4b555c0673e5e9a87ac42c27
#
_entry.id   488277fd4b555c0673e5e9a87ac42c27
#
_cell.length_a   1.000
_cell.length_b   1.000
_cell.length_c   1.000
_cell.angle_alpha   90.00
_cell.angle_beta   90.00
_cell.angle_gamma   90.00
#
_symmetry.space_group_name_H-M   'P 1'
#
loop_
_entity.id
_entity.type
_entity.pdbx_description
1 polymer ?
#
loop_
_entity_poly.entity_id
_entity_poly.type
_entity_poly.pdbx_seq_one_letter_code
_entity_poly.pdbx_strand_id
1 'polypeptide(L)' 'MEGPVKVFEAGEMGCADGLAQEFRRRITELPIGGSLEVVVSDPAAKEDLPSLARLLGQRVTSTEAHDDGRLTITVERQK' A
#
# COMPACT_ATOMS: atom_id res chain seq x y z
N MET A 1 4.57 -20.68 0.03
CA MET A 1 3.60 -20.39 -1.04
C MET A 1 3.11 -18.97 -0.89
N GLU A 2 3.13 -18.20 -1.98
CA GLU A 2 2.73 -16.81 -1.92
C GLU A 2 1.20 -16.70 -1.89
N GLY A 3 0.70 -15.74 -1.13
CA GLY A 3 -0.72 -15.46 -1.10
C GLY A 3 -1.17 -14.64 -2.32
N PRO A 4 -2.46 -14.32 -2.41
CA PRO A 4 -2.97 -13.53 -3.53
C PRO A 4 -2.39 -12.13 -3.54
N VAL A 5 -2.32 -11.53 -4.73
CA VAL A 5 -1.86 -10.16 -4.92
C VAL A 5 -3.01 -9.34 -5.48
N LYS A 6 -3.31 -8.22 -4.82
CA LYS A 6 -4.32 -7.26 -5.28
C LYS A 6 -3.64 -5.93 -5.56
N VAL A 7 -4.24 -5.15 -6.44
CA VAL A 7 -3.73 -3.82 -6.80
C VAL A 7 -4.72 -2.76 -6.33
N PHE A 8 -4.18 -1.73 -5.68
CA PHE A 8 -4.96 -0.57 -5.26
C PHE A 8 -4.34 0.67 -5.92
N GLU A 9 -5.02 1.21 -6.90
CA GLU A 9 -4.58 2.43 -7.56
C GLU A 9 -5.09 3.64 -6.80
N ALA A 10 -4.28 4.14 -5.88
CA ALA A 10 -4.63 5.29 -5.07
C ALA A 10 -4.51 6.60 -5.85
N GLY A 11 -3.68 6.62 -6.91
CA GLY A 11 -3.52 7.80 -7.72
C GLY A 11 -3.04 8.98 -6.88
N GLU A 12 -3.78 10.07 -6.90
CA GLU A 12 -3.43 11.30 -6.18
C GLU A 12 -4.01 11.35 -4.76
N MET A 13 -4.59 10.26 -4.28
CA MET A 13 -5.12 10.24 -2.92
C MET A 13 -4.01 10.46 -1.90
N GLY A 14 -4.28 11.35 -0.96
CA GLY A 14 -3.43 11.55 0.20
C GLY A 14 -4.20 11.21 1.47
N CYS A 15 -3.57 11.46 2.63
CA CYS A 15 -4.22 11.18 3.92
C CYS A 15 -5.54 11.91 4.09
N ALA A 16 -5.65 13.14 3.56
CA ALA A 16 -6.87 13.93 3.64
C ALA A 16 -8.00 13.33 2.81
N ASP A 17 -7.68 12.49 1.83
CA ASP A 17 -8.66 11.87 0.94
C ASP A 17 -9.08 10.48 1.41
N GLY A 18 -8.65 10.06 2.59
CA GLY A 18 -9.01 8.77 3.14
C GLY A 18 -8.12 7.61 2.71
N LEU A 19 -6.90 7.91 2.25
CA LEU A 19 -5.96 6.88 1.83
C LEU A 19 -5.70 5.85 2.92
N ALA A 20 -5.50 6.29 4.16
CA ALA A 20 -5.21 5.40 5.26
C ALA A 20 -6.35 4.42 5.53
N GLN A 21 -7.58 4.92 5.50
CA GLN A 21 -8.76 4.09 5.72
C GLN A 21 -8.94 3.07 4.60
N GLU A 22 -8.77 3.52 3.36
CA GLU A 22 -8.92 2.64 2.21
C GLU A 22 -7.83 1.57 2.16
N PHE A 23 -6.60 1.94 2.47
CA PHE A 23 -5.50 0.99 2.56
C PHE A 23 -5.80 -0.06 3.62
N ARG A 24 -6.21 0.37 4.81
CA ARG A 24 -6.52 -0.53 5.90
C ARG A 24 -7.64 -1.51 5.53
N ARG A 25 -8.68 -1.01 4.90
CA ARG A 25 -9.80 -1.84 4.47
C ARG A 25 -9.34 -2.90 3.48
N ARG A 26 -8.55 -2.50 2.49
CA ARG A 26 -8.11 -3.41 1.43
C ARG A 26 -7.12 -4.45 1.93
N ILE A 27 -6.18 -4.05 2.79
CA ILE A 27 -5.19 -5.01 3.29
C ILE A 27 -5.86 -6.05 4.20
N THR A 28 -6.89 -5.67 4.93
CA THR A 28 -7.58 -6.61 5.82
C THR A 28 -8.55 -7.53 5.08
N GLU A 29 -8.86 -7.24 3.84
CA GLU A 29 -9.65 -8.14 2.98
C GLU A 29 -8.83 -9.29 2.44
N LEU A 30 -7.50 -9.17 2.48
CA LEU A 30 -6.60 -10.23 2.03
C LEU A 30 -6.38 -11.25 3.14
N PRO A 31 -6.09 -12.51 2.80
CA PRO A 31 -5.63 -13.45 3.81
C PRO A 31 -4.23 -13.08 4.27
N ILE A 32 -3.83 -13.57 5.44
CA ILE A 32 -2.46 -13.41 5.91
C ILE A 32 -1.51 -14.02 4.88
N GLY A 33 -0.45 -13.30 4.53
CA GLY A 33 0.46 -13.70 3.48
C GLY A 33 0.11 -13.11 2.11
N GLY A 34 -1.10 -12.57 1.97
CA GLY A 34 -1.49 -11.87 0.75
C GLY A 34 -0.79 -10.50 0.65
N SER A 35 -0.66 -9.98 -0.56
CA SER A 35 0.03 -8.73 -0.81
C SER A 35 -0.89 -7.72 -1.49
N LEU A 36 -0.72 -6.45 -1.13
CA LEU A 36 -1.40 -5.34 -1.77
C LEU A 36 -0.37 -4.46 -2.43
N GLU A 37 -0.51 -4.25 -3.74
CA GLU A 37 0.34 -3.30 -4.47
C GLU A 37 -0.40 -1.98 -4.53
N VAL A 38 0.13 -0.97 -3.84
CA VAL A 38 -0.50 0.35 -3.79
C VAL A 38 0.26 1.28 -4.72
N VAL A 39 -0.44 1.82 -5.70
CA VAL A 39 0.15 2.76 -6.66
C VAL A 39 -0.24 4.17 -6.25
N VAL A 40 0.75 4.98 -5.91
CA VAL A 40 0.54 6.34 -5.43
C VAL A 40 1.33 7.34 -6.27
N SER A 41 0.79 8.54 -6.42
CA SER A 41 1.48 9.64 -7.09
C SER A 41 1.66 10.86 -6.19
N ASP A 42 0.90 10.97 -5.11
CA ASP A 42 1.06 12.06 -4.14
C ASP A 42 2.36 11.90 -3.36
N PRO A 43 3.24 12.92 -3.33
CA PRO A 43 4.51 12.83 -2.61
C PRO A 43 4.36 12.49 -1.12
N ALA A 44 3.35 13.03 -0.47
CA ALA A 44 3.10 12.74 0.94
C ALA A 44 2.72 11.27 1.14
N ALA A 45 1.91 10.73 0.24
CA ALA A 45 1.49 9.32 0.31
C ALA A 45 2.67 8.38 0.14
N LYS A 46 3.66 8.75 -0.68
CA LYS A 46 4.86 7.93 -0.88
C LYS A 46 5.64 7.74 0.41
N GLU A 47 5.63 8.74 1.28
CA GLU A 47 6.31 8.66 2.57
C GLU A 47 5.41 8.07 3.65
N ASP A 48 4.14 8.45 3.65
CA ASP A 48 3.21 8.07 4.71
C ASP A 48 2.77 6.63 4.65
N LEU A 49 2.62 6.07 3.45
CA LEU A 49 2.10 4.71 3.30
C LEU A 49 3.00 3.64 3.94
N PRO A 50 4.33 3.67 3.73
CA PRO A 50 5.20 2.71 4.41
C PRO A 50 5.12 2.82 5.93
N SER A 51 5.04 4.04 6.45
CA SER A 51 4.92 4.26 7.89
C SER A 51 3.59 3.71 8.42
N LEU A 52 2.52 3.93 7.68
CA LEU A 52 1.20 3.41 8.02
C LEU A 52 1.19 1.88 8.02
N ALA A 53 1.81 1.26 7.02
CA ALA A 53 1.90 -0.18 6.94
C ALA A 53 2.59 -0.76 8.17
N ARG A 54 3.70 -0.15 8.59
CA ARG A 54 4.42 -0.58 9.79
C ARG A 54 3.59 -0.40 11.04
N LEU A 55 2.88 0.73 11.14
CA LEU A 55 2.02 1.01 12.29
C LEU A 55 0.92 -0.05 12.42
N LEU A 56 0.41 -0.53 11.31
CA LEU A 56 -0.63 -1.57 11.30
C LEU A 56 -0.06 -2.98 11.43
N GLY A 57 1.26 -3.12 11.57
CA GLY A 57 1.90 -4.41 11.73
C GLY A 57 2.07 -5.18 10.44
N GLN A 58 1.98 -4.51 9.30
CA GLN A 58 2.16 -5.12 7.99
C GLN A 58 3.57 -4.89 7.48
N ARG A 59 3.97 -5.66 6.48
CA ARG A 59 5.35 -5.62 5.97
C ARG A 59 5.42 -5.02 4.58
N VAL A 60 6.25 -3.99 4.42
CA VAL A 60 6.56 -3.45 3.09
C VAL A 60 7.64 -4.34 2.48
N THR A 61 7.31 -5.02 1.39
CA THR A 61 8.22 -5.97 0.76
C THR A 61 9.00 -5.37 -0.41
N SER A 62 8.43 -4.36 -1.08
CA SER A 62 9.14 -3.69 -2.16
C SER A 62 8.55 -2.33 -2.45
N THR A 63 9.36 -1.47 -3.07
CA THR A 63 8.90 -0.20 -3.62
C THR A 63 9.51 -0.07 -5.00
N GLU A 64 8.71 0.40 -5.97
CA GLU A 64 9.17 0.55 -7.35
C GLU A 64 8.73 1.91 -7.88
N ALA A 65 9.71 2.73 -8.25
CA ALA A 65 9.43 4.04 -8.84
C ALA A 65 9.25 3.90 -10.35
N HIS A 66 8.26 4.61 -10.88
CA HIS A 66 7.96 4.60 -12.31
C HIS A 66 8.36 5.94 -12.95
N ASP A 67 8.62 5.91 -14.25
CA ASP A 67 9.08 7.09 -14.98
C ASP A 67 8.06 8.24 -14.98
N ASP A 68 6.80 7.93 -14.80
CA ASP A 68 5.72 8.92 -14.80
C ASP A 68 5.49 9.58 -13.43
N GLY A 69 6.36 9.33 -12.48
CA GLY A 69 6.28 9.90 -11.13
C GLY A 69 5.49 9.10 -10.13
N ARG A 70 4.90 7.97 -10.55
CA ARG A 70 4.17 7.10 -9.63
C ARG A 70 5.13 6.17 -8.92
N LEU A 71 4.69 5.66 -7.77
CA LEU A 71 5.44 4.71 -6.97
C LEU A 71 4.51 3.55 -6.61
N THR A 72 4.95 2.33 -6.82
CA THR A 72 4.24 1.13 -6.38
C THR A 72 4.86 0.64 -5.09
N ILE A 73 4.06 0.56 -4.05
CA ILE A 73 4.48 0.07 -2.73
C ILE A 73 3.78 -1.25 -2.49
N THR A 74 4.53 -2.32 -2.35
CA THR A 74 3.97 -3.64 -2.11
C THR A 74 4.02 -3.95 -0.62
N VAL A 75 2.86 -4.26 -0.05
CA VAL A 75 2.70 -4.53 1.38
C VAL A 75 2.11 -5.92 1.56
N GLU A 76 2.79 -6.75 2.34
CA GLU A 76 2.31 -8.08 2.67
C GLU A 76 1.58 -8.07 4.01
N ARG A 77 0.41 -8.69 4.04
CA ARG A 77 -0.37 -8.77 5.27
C ARG A 77 0.27 -9.77 6.24
N GLN A 78 0.64 -9.29 7.42
CA GLN A 78 1.24 -10.11 8.48
C GLN A 78 0.23 -10.48 9.57
N LYS A 79 -0.75 -9.62 9.78
CA LYS A 79 -1.73 -9.80 10.87
C LYS A 79 -3.14 -9.71 10.36
#